data_ee3c842db1e75e4c9729328842b4bbda
#
_entry.id   ee3c842db1e75e4c9729328842b4bbda
#
_cell.length_a   1.000
_cell.length_b   1.000
_cell.length_c   1.000
_cell.angle_alpha   90.00
_cell.angle_beta   90.00
_cell.angle_gamma   90.00
#
_symmetry.space_group_name_H-M   'P 1'
#
loop_
_entity.id
_entity.type
_entity.pdbx_description
1 polymer ?
#
loop_
_entity_poly.entity_id
_entity_poly.type
_entity_poly.pdbx_seq_one_letter_code
_entity_poly.pdbx_strand_id
1 'polypeptide(L)'
;YEAKIQEKGGIGFFLGGIGPDGHIAFNVRGSDHNSTTRLTGTNFETQAAAATDLGGIELSRNRLVITIGLQSIVANPDAVTIIIAAGEAKAKIVQSSLESKPDNQYPASVLQQLKAGRFYLTRGAASQLSDIQKETWIGEDFNQEKIEKAVIQLCKSTNTFGHKLLLKDLKQSPICAKIPNLDESTVPSVLDSLKVKIQKGITIPDGKSFLHTGPHHDDILLGYLPH
;
A
#
# COMPACT_ATOMS: atom_id res chain seq x y z
N TYR A 1 -31.55 8.49 5.28
CA TYR A 1 -30.30 8.32 6.02
C TYR A 1 -29.48 9.62 6.00
N GLU A 2 -29.13 10.16 4.84
CA GLU A 2 -28.36 11.40 4.68
C GLU A 2 -29.01 12.59 5.38
N ALA A 3 -30.31 12.78 5.22
CA ALA A 3 -31.04 13.87 5.94
C ALA A 3 -30.87 13.78 7.45
N LYS A 4 -30.79 12.56 8.01
CA LYS A 4 -30.55 12.35 9.43
C LYS A 4 -29.12 12.68 9.84
N ILE A 5 -28.13 12.39 8.99
CA ILE A 5 -26.74 12.79 9.21
C ILE A 5 -26.64 14.32 9.22
N GLN A 6 -27.26 14.99 8.26
CA GLN A 6 -27.27 16.44 8.17
C GLN A 6 -27.97 17.11 9.35
N GLU A 7 -29.14 16.58 9.77
CA GLU A 7 -29.87 17.04 10.97
C GLU A 7 -28.97 17.00 12.23
N LYS A 8 -28.06 16.03 12.30
CA LYS A 8 -27.10 15.88 13.43
C LYS A 8 -25.82 16.71 13.25
N GLY A 9 -25.71 17.53 12.23
CA GLY A 9 -24.53 18.37 11.96
C GLY A 9 -23.44 17.69 11.15
N GLY A 10 -23.75 16.58 10.47
CA GLY A 10 -22.81 15.81 9.68
C GLY A 10 -22.04 14.78 10.52
N ILE A 11 -21.04 14.15 9.90
CA ILE A 11 -20.17 13.20 10.58
C ILE A 11 -19.07 13.98 11.30
N GLY A 12 -19.01 13.84 12.63
CA GLY A 12 -17.96 14.48 13.45
C GLY A 12 -16.71 13.63 13.59
N PHE A 13 -16.85 12.30 13.48
CA PHE A 13 -15.73 11.36 13.60
C PHE A 13 -15.90 10.18 12.62
N PHE A 14 -14.84 9.88 11.87
CA PHE A 14 -14.77 8.73 10.98
C PHE A 14 -13.47 7.96 11.24
N LEU A 15 -13.60 6.66 11.47
CA LEU A 15 -12.48 5.73 11.60
C LEU A 15 -12.60 4.65 10.53
N GLY A 16 -11.53 4.39 9.79
CA GLY A 16 -11.54 3.35 8.77
C GLY A 16 -10.15 2.89 8.36
N GLY A 17 -10.13 1.90 7.48
CA GLY A 17 -8.95 1.45 6.75
C GLY A 17 -8.91 2.02 5.35
N ILE A 18 -7.83 1.72 4.62
CA ILE A 18 -7.71 2.00 3.19
C ILE A 18 -7.57 0.68 2.43
N GLY A 19 -8.38 0.51 1.41
CA GLY A 19 -8.33 -0.67 0.55
C GLY A 19 -7.17 -0.64 -0.46
N PRO A 20 -6.94 -1.76 -1.19
CA PRO A 20 -5.82 -1.87 -2.12
C PRO A 20 -5.88 -0.88 -3.30
N ASP A 21 -7.07 -0.42 -3.67
CA ASP A 21 -7.33 0.56 -4.72
C ASP A 21 -7.55 1.99 -4.19
N GLY A 22 -7.31 2.22 -2.91
CA GLY A 22 -7.48 3.53 -2.26
C GLY A 22 -8.90 3.81 -1.77
N HIS A 23 -9.77 2.81 -1.75
CA HIS A 23 -11.11 2.99 -1.22
C HIS A 23 -11.11 3.21 0.30
N ILE A 24 -12.07 4.00 0.75
CA ILE A 24 -12.50 4.10 2.15
C ILE A 24 -13.98 3.76 2.21
N ALA A 25 -14.43 3.05 3.25
CA ALA A 25 -15.68 2.29 3.24
C ALA A 25 -15.71 1.41 1.97
N PHE A 26 -16.78 1.40 1.19
CA PHE A 26 -16.82 0.76 -0.14
C PHE A 26 -16.86 1.77 -1.30
N ASN A 27 -16.24 2.93 -1.11
CA ASN A 27 -16.04 3.89 -2.20
C ASN A 27 -14.82 3.49 -3.01
N VAL A 28 -15.00 2.51 -3.89
CA VAL A 28 -13.93 1.95 -4.73
C VAL A 28 -13.41 2.98 -5.75
N ARG A 29 -12.27 2.69 -6.38
CA ARG A 29 -11.67 3.50 -7.43
C ARG A 29 -12.72 3.98 -8.44
N GLY A 30 -12.70 5.26 -8.76
CA GLY A 30 -13.68 5.92 -9.63
C GLY A 30 -14.92 6.44 -8.90
N SER A 31 -15.06 6.22 -7.60
CA SER A 31 -16.13 6.81 -6.81
C SER A 31 -16.03 8.32 -6.80
N ASP A 32 -17.14 9.01 -7.14
CA ASP A 32 -17.22 10.46 -7.13
C ASP A 32 -17.04 10.99 -5.69
N HIS A 33 -16.16 11.98 -5.53
CA HIS A 33 -15.92 12.65 -4.25
C HIS A 33 -17.20 13.34 -3.71
N ASN A 34 -18.14 13.70 -4.57
CA ASN A 34 -19.44 14.26 -4.18
C ASN A 34 -20.51 13.18 -3.86
N SER A 35 -20.14 11.90 -3.86
CA SER A 35 -21.09 10.83 -3.58
C SER A 35 -21.58 10.83 -2.14
N THR A 36 -22.87 10.51 -1.99
CA THR A 36 -23.52 10.28 -0.69
C THR A 36 -23.76 8.79 -0.45
N THR A 37 -24.41 8.43 0.65
CA THR A 37 -24.75 7.03 0.96
C THR A 37 -25.54 6.42 -0.18
N ARG A 38 -25.09 5.27 -0.66
CA ARG A 38 -25.69 4.62 -1.83
C ARG A 38 -25.49 3.11 -1.85
N LEU A 39 -26.32 2.45 -2.63
CA LEU A 39 -26.08 1.08 -3.07
C LEU A 39 -25.10 1.10 -4.23
N THR A 40 -24.06 0.28 -4.19
CA THR A 40 -23.01 0.25 -5.21
C THR A 40 -22.42 -1.15 -5.38
N GLY A 41 -21.89 -1.43 -6.55
CA GLY A 41 -21.02 -2.59 -6.77
C GLY A 41 -19.61 -2.32 -6.24
N THR A 42 -18.84 -3.40 -6.07
CA THR A 42 -17.41 -3.33 -5.73
C THR A 42 -16.57 -3.75 -6.92
N ASN A 43 -15.33 -3.28 -6.99
CA ASN A 43 -14.36 -3.70 -8.01
C ASN A 43 -13.68 -5.02 -7.61
N PHE A 44 -12.95 -5.61 -8.55
CA PHE A 44 -12.33 -6.93 -8.37
C PHE A 44 -11.37 -6.96 -7.16
N GLU A 45 -10.57 -5.92 -6.97
CA GLU A 45 -9.62 -5.83 -5.85
C GLU A 45 -10.36 -5.84 -4.49
N THR A 46 -11.46 -5.12 -4.41
CA THR A 46 -12.31 -5.11 -3.20
C THR A 46 -13.03 -6.43 -3.01
N GLN A 47 -13.54 -7.02 -4.09
CA GLN A 47 -14.21 -8.34 -4.05
C GLN A 47 -13.26 -9.42 -3.54
N ALA A 48 -12.01 -9.41 -4.01
CA ALA A 48 -10.99 -10.34 -3.56
C ALA A 48 -10.60 -10.11 -2.09
N ALA A 49 -10.39 -8.84 -1.71
CA ALA A 49 -10.00 -8.49 -0.34
C ALA A 49 -11.11 -8.73 0.69
N ALA A 50 -12.37 -8.55 0.31
CA ALA A 50 -13.54 -8.71 1.17
C ALA A 50 -14.26 -10.06 1.00
N ALA A 51 -13.70 -10.98 0.22
CA ALA A 51 -14.37 -12.25 -0.09
C ALA A 51 -14.75 -13.03 1.17
N THR A 52 -13.88 -13.07 2.17
CA THR A 52 -14.12 -13.74 3.46
C THR A 52 -15.31 -13.13 4.18
N ASP A 53 -15.37 -11.79 4.25
CA ASP A 53 -16.42 -11.06 4.98
C ASP A 53 -17.77 -11.11 4.25
N LEU A 54 -17.74 -11.23 2.92
CA LEU A 54 -18.92 -11.25 2.07
C LEU A 54 -19.44 -12.65 1.74
N GLY A 55 -18.84 -13.69 2.31
CA GLY A 55 -19.29 -15.08 2.18
C GLY A 55 -18.70 -15.85 0.99
N GLY A 56 -17.50 -15.46 0.54
CA GLY A 56 -16.75 -16.08 -0.54
C GLY A 56 -16.74 -15.26 -1.83
N ILE A 57 -15.78 -15.57 -2.71
CA ILE A 57 -15.53 -14.79 -3.94
C ILE A 57 -16.76 -14.79 -4.90
N GLU A 58 -17.46 -15.90 -5.01
CA GLU A 58 -18.62 -16.01 -5.89
C GLU A 58 -19.79 -15.14 -5.41
N LEU A 59 -20.00 -15.06 -4.10
CA LEU A 59 -21.01 -14.16 -3.52
C LEU A 59 -20.55 -12.70 -3.61
N SER A 60 -19.28 -12.44 -3.34
CA SER A 60 -18.70 -11.11 -3.39
C SER A 60 -18.82 -10.46 -4.77
N ARG A 61 -18.64 -11.23 -5.85
CA ARG A 61 -18.75 -10.75 -7.24
C ARG A 61 -20.11 -10.17 -7.59
N ASN A 62 -21.17 -10.76 -7.05
CA ASN A 62 -22.55 -10.47 -7.42
C ASN A 62 -23.27 -9.63 -6.37
N ARG A 63 -22.63 -9.32 -5.25
CA ARG A 63 -23.26 -8.61 -4.16
C ARG A 63 -23.07 -7.10 -4.28
N LEU A 64 -24.20 -6.39 -4.21
CA LEU A 64 -24.17 -4.95 -4.00
C LEU A 64 -23.98 -4.66 -2.50
N VAL A 65 -23.32 -3.56 -2.21
CA VAL A 65 -23.08 -3.08 -0.84
C VAL A 65 -23.69 -1.70 -0.65
N ILE A 66 -24.17 -1.42 0.56
CA ILE A 66 -24.55 -0.05 0.94
C ILE A 66 -23.30 0.58 1.56
N THR A 67 -22.87 1.70 1.01
CA THR A 67 -21.70 2.43 1.51
C THR A 67 -22.07 3.87 1.85
N ILE A 68 -21.46 4.38 2.93
CA ILE A 68 -21.43 5.82 3.16
C ILE A 68 -20.66 6.48 2.03
N GLY A 69 -21.11 7.64 1.56
CA GLY A 69 -20.47 8.36 0.47
C GLY A 69 -19.28 9.20 0.93
N LEU A 70 -18.40 9.53 -0.01
CA LEU A 70 -17.22 10.36 0.27
C LEU A 70 -17.61 11.76 0.73
N GLN A 71 -18.60 12.38 0.06
CA GLN A 71 -19.14 13.68 0.47
C GLN A 71 -19.76 13.63 1.86
N SER A 72 -20.47 12.55 2.21
CA SER A 72 -21.04 12.41 3.56
C SER A 72 -19.98 12.40 4.65
N ILE A 73 -18.79 11.82 4.38
CA ILE A 73 -17.67 11.79 5.31
C ILE A 73 -17.03 13.18 5.48
N VAL A 74 -16.91 13.96 4.40
CA VAL A 74 -16.18 15.24 4.40
C VAL A 74 -17.08 16.48 4.46
N ALA A 75 -18.40 16.31 4.49
CA ALA A 75 -19.35 17.43 4.50
C ALA A 75 -19.22 18.34 5.72
N ASN A 76 -18.83 17.80 6.87
CA ASN A 76 -18.47 18.57 8.03
C ASN A 76 -16.98 18.92 7.98
N PRO A 77 -16.60 20.19 7.80
CA PRO A 77 -15.17 20.59 7.69
C PRO A 77 -14.38 20.39 9.00
N ASP A 78 -15.07 20.24 10.12
CA ASP A 78 -14.48 19.98 11.43
C ASP A 78 -14.42 18.48 11.78
N ALA A 79 -14.79 17.61 10.83
CA ALA A 79 -14.74 16.17 11.02
C ALA A 79 -13.30 15.70 11.30
N VAL A 80 -13.16 14.90 12.34
CA VAL A 80 -11.92 14.15 12.59
C VAL A 80 -11.99 12.83 11.86
N THR A 81 -11.10 12.64 10.89
CA THR A 81 -11.01 11.36 10.16
C THR A 81 -9.70 10.68 10.48
N ILE A 82 -9.77 9.39 10.77
CA ILE A 82 -8.61 8.55 11.06
C ILE A 82 -8.62 7.36 10.09
N ILE A 83 -7.57 7.24 9.30
CA ILE A 83 -7.33 6.09 8.44
C ILE A 83 -6.14 5.31 9.00
N ILE A 84 -6.32 4.01 9.17
CA ILE A 84 -5.26 3.11 9.61
C ILE A 84 -4.81 2.27 8.41
N ALA A 85 -3.49 2.22 8.17
CA ALA A 85 -2.92 1.36 7.16
C ALA A 85 -1.66 0.66 7.66
N ALA A 86 -1.58 -0.63 7.41
CA ALA A 86 -0.45 -1.47 7.79
C ALA A 86 0.09 -2.27 6.59
N GLY A 87 1.39 -2.54 6.62
CA GLY A 87 2.08 -3.36 5.63
C GLY A 87 2.53 -2.59 4.39
N GLU A 88 3.62 -3.07 3.80
CA GLU A 88 4.26 -2.45 2.62
C GLU A 88 3.36 -2.51 1.37
N ALA A 89 2.48 -3.51 1.28
CA ALA A 89 1.51 -3.63 0.19
C ALA A 89 0.60 -2.38 0.05
N LYS A 90 0.42 -1.62 1.13
CA LYS A 90 -0.36 -0.37 1.14
C LYS A 90 0.46 0.87 0.77
N ALA A 91 1.79 0.78 0.71
CA ALA A 91 2.66 1.95 0.58
C ALA A 91 2.37 2.81 -0.64
N LYS A 92 2.15 2.17 -1.81
CA LYS A 92 1.87 2.90 -3.05
C LYS A 92 0.54 3.65 -3.00
N ILE A 93 -0.50 3.00 -2.50
CA ILE A 93 -1.82 3.63 -2.43
C ILE A 93 -1.88 4.72 -1.36
N VAL A 94 -1.16 4.55 -0.25
CA VAL A 94 -1.00 5.59 0.78
C VAL A 94 -0.31 6.81 0.18
N GLN A 95 0.81 6.62 -0.52
CA GLN A 95 1.51 7.71 -1.22
C GLN A 95 0.58 8.44 -2.18
N SER A 96 -0.11 7.70 -3.05
CA SER A 96 -1.01 8.31 -4.04
C SER A 96 -2.16 9.08 -3.37
N SER A 97 -2.71 8.56 -2.27
CA SER A 97 -3.81 9.22 -1.55
C SER A 97 -3.38 10.50 -0.80
N LEU A 98 -2.11 10.59 -0.38
CA LEU A 98 -1.61 11.71 0.43
C LEU A 98 -0.84 12.75 -0.39
N GLU A 99 -0.10 12.34 -1.41
CA GLU A 99 0.84 13.20 -2.13
C GLU A 99 0.36 13.58 -3.54
N SER A 100 -0.62 12.87 -4.12
CA SER A 100 -1.24 13.28 -5.38
C SER A 100 -2.32 14.33 -5.12
N LYS A 101 -2.70 15.07 -6.16
CA LYS A 101 -3.91 15.91 -6.11
C LYS A 101 -5.12 14.99 -5.85
N PRO A 102 -6.15 15.47 -5.10
CA PRO A 102 -7.38 14.72 -4.92
C PRO A 102 -7.97 14.28 -6.26
N ASP A 103 -8.22 12.96 -6.39
CA ASP A 103 -8.68 12.35 -7.62
C ASP A 103 -9.54 11.12 -7.30
N ASN A 104 -10.59 10.89 -8.11
CA ASN A 104 -11.47 9.73 -7.97
C ASN A 104 -10.73 8.39 -8.17
N GLN A 105 -9.54 8.40 -8.81
CA GLN A 105 -8.67 7.22 -8.89
C GLN A 105 -8.12 6.81 -7.52
N TYR A 106 -8.09 7.74 -6.58
CA TYR A 106 -7.64 7.53 -5.20
C TYR A 106 -8.71 8.06 -4.23
N PRO A 107 -9.82 7.35 -4.00
CA PRO A 107 -10.94 7.86 -3.23
C PRO A 107 -10.57 8.44 -1.86
N ALA A 108 -9.60 7.82 -1.16
CA ALA A 108 -9.10 8.32 0.12
C ALA A 108 -8.45 9.71 0.03
N SER A 109 -8.07 10.17 -1.16
CA SER A 109 -7.50 11.50 -1.37
C SER A 109 -8.48 12.65 -1.07
N VAL A 110 -9.79 12.36 -1.03
CA VAL A 110 -10.82 13.32 -0.60
C VAL A 110 -10.57 13.85 0.81
N LEU A 111 -9.94 13.05 1.67
CA LEU A 111 -9.65 13.42 3.07
C LEU A 111 -8.62 14.55 3.19
N GLN A 112 -7.87 14.86 2.12
CA GLN A 112 -6.99 16.04 2.09
C GLN A 112 -7.75 17.36 2.25
N GLN A 113 -9.07 17.37 2.07
CA GLN A 113 -9.92 18.54 2.29
C GLN A 113 -10.14 18.85 3.78
N LEU A 114 -9.92 17.88 4.66
CA LEU A 114 -10.19 17.99 6.09
C LEU A 114 -8.93 18.40 6.86
N LYS A 115 -9.03 19.47 7.66
CA LYS A 115 -7.95 19.91 8.55
C LYS A 115 -7.53 18.86 9.58
N ALA A 116 -8.49 18.04 10.02
CA ALA A 116 -8.28 16.99 11.01
C ALA A 116 -8.26 15.57 10.38
N GLY A 117 -7.94 15.48 9.10
CA GLY A 117 -7.65 14.20 8.44
C GLY A 117 -6.30 13.64 8.90
N ARG A 118 -6.28 12.38 9.34
CA ARG A 118 -5.06 11.71 9.84
C ARG A 118 -4.94 10.31 9.27
N PHE A 119 -3.70 9.95 8.92
CA PHE A 119 -3.34 8.59 8.55
C PHE A 119 -2.36 8.04 9.57
N TYR A 120 -2.75 6.96 10.26
CA TYR A 120 -1.88 6.21 11.15
C TYR A 120 -1.30 5.04 10.37
N LEU A 121 0.00 5.09 10.14
CA LEU A 121 0.70 4.21 9.22
C LEU A 121 1.77 3.41 9.96
N THR A 122 1.87 2.12 9.66
CA THR A 122 3.10 1.40 9.98
C THR A 122 4.24 1.89 9.09
N ARG A 123 5.49 1.65 9.50
CA ARG A 123 6.68 2.00 8.70
C ARG A 123 6.63 1.42 7.27
N GLY A 124 6.12 0.19 7.13
CA GLY A 124 5.91 -0.44 5.82
C GLY A 124 4.90 0.33 4.96
N ALA A 125 3.75 0.69 5.51
CA ALA A 125 2.73 1.45 4.79
C ALA A 125 3.19 2.88 4.41
N ALA A 126 4.10 3.46 5.18
CA ALA A 126 4.67 4.79 4.93
C ALA A 126 5.91 4.77 4.02
N SER A 127 6.42 3.60 3.62
CA SER A 127 7.74 3.44 2.99
C SER A 127 7.90 4.15 1.65
N GLN A 128 6.83 4.51 0.97
CA GLN A 128 6.88 5.25 -0.30
C GLN A 128 6.54 6.74 -0.17
N LEU A 129 6.25 7.24 1.03
CA LEU A 129 6.10 8.67 1.24
C LEU A 129 7.42 9.40 0.98
N SER A 130 7.36 10.54 0.29
CA SER A 130 8.55 11.27 -0.18
C SER A 130 9.50 11.65 0.95
N ASP A 131 8.98 12.07 2.10
CA ASP A 131 9.82 12.43 3.24
C ASP A 131 10.47 11.22 3.89
N ILE A 132 9.75 10.12 4.06
CA ILE A 132 10.31 8.86 4.57
C ILE A 132 11.38 8.31 3.61
N GLN A 133 11.16 8.41 2.30
CA GLN A 133 12.19 8.02 1.33
C GLN A 133 13.43 8.89 1.44
N LYS A 134 13.25 10.22 1.56
CA LYS A 134 14.38 11.13 1.76
C LYS A 134 15.15 10.79 3.04
N GLU A 135 14.46 10.63 4.18
CA GLU A 135 15.08 10.27 5.45
C GLU A 135 15.87 8.96 5.37
N THR A 136 15.31 7.97 4.65
CA THR A 136 15.98 6.67 4.47
C THR A 136 17.32 6.78 3.73
N TRP A 137 17.47 7.78 2.83
CA TRP A 137 18.64 7.93 1.97
C TRP A 137 19.54 9.11 2.32
N ILE A 138 19.15 9.95 3.29
CA ILE A 138 19.96 11.07 3.75
C ILE A 138 20.84 10.65 4.93
N GLY A 139 22.13 10.90 4.81
CA GLY A 139 23.07 10.94 5.95
C GLY A 139 23.49 9.62 6.57
N GLU A 140 23.20 8.47 5.96
CA GLU A 140 23.59 7.18 6.50
C GLU A 140 24.55 6.41 5.58
N ASP A 141 25.42 5.60 6.19
CA ASP A 141 26.27 4.67 5.46
C ASP A 141 25.43 3.65 4.67
N PHE A 142 25.80 3.43 3.43
CA PHE A 142 25.22 2.41 2.58
C PHE A 142 25.71 1.03 3.03
N ASN A 143 24.87 0.29 3.73
CA ASN A 143 25.11 -1.13 3.96
C ASN A 143 24.56 -1.96 2.77
N GLN A 144 24.87 -3.25 2.76
CA GLN A 144 24.45 -4.17 1.67
C GLN A 144 22.93 -4.14 1.43
N GLU A 145 22.11 -4.09 2.48
CA GLU A 145 20.65 -4.06 2.37
C GLU A 145 20.16 -2.77 1.69
N LYS A 146 20.77 -1.63 2.01
CA LYS A 146 20.44 -0.36 1.37
C LYS A 146 20.86 -0.33 -0.10
N ILE A 147 22.02 -0.89 -0.44
CA ILE A 147 22.48 -1.01 -1.83
C ILE A 147 21.48 -1.86 -2.63
N GLU A 148 21.08 -3.02 -2.10
CA GLU A 148 20.08 -3.86 -2.73
C GLU A 148 18.74 -3.12 -2.95
N LYS A 149 18.24 -2.44 -1.92
CA LYS A 149 17.00 -1.64 -2.01
C LYS A 149 17.11 -0.53 -3.06
N ALA A 150 18.24 0.16 -3.13
CA ALA A 150 18.47 1.22 -4.11
C ALA A 150 18.43 0.67 -5.55
N VAL A 151 19.11 -0.45 -5.79
CA VAL A 151 19.13 -1.11 -7.12
C VAL A 151 17.73 -1.64 -7.48
N ILE A 152 17.04 -2.29 -6.55
CA ILE A 152 15.66 -2.77 -6.77
C ILE A 152 14.72 -1.59 -7.09
N GLN A 153 14.84 -0.48 -6.36
CA GLN A 153 14.03 0.71 -6.61
C GLN A 153 14.30 1.29 -8.00
N LEU A 154 15.56 1.32 -8.44
CA LEU A 154 15.93 1.73 -9.79
C LEU A 154 15.30 0.80 -10.84
N CYS A 155 15.41 -0.52 -10.66
CA CYS A 155 14.73 -1.50 -11.53
C CYS A 155 13.23 -1.22 -11.68
N LYS A 156 12.55 -0.97 -10.56
CA LYS A 156 11.10 -0.68 -10.54
C LYS A 156 10.76 0.64 -11.24
N SER A 157 11.52 1.70 -10.97
CA SER A 157 11.24 3.02 -11.53
C SER A 157 11.52 3.11 -13.04
N THR A 158 12.51 2.35 -13.52
CA THR A 158 12.87 2.31 -14.95
C THR A 158 12.21 1.16 -15.70
N ASN A 159 11.46 0.30 -15.01
CA ASN A 159 10.90 -0.95 -15.55
C ASN A 159 11.96 -1.80 -16.24
N THR A 160 13.16 -1.88 -15.65
CA THR A 160 14.32 -2.58 -16.22
C THR A 160 14.74 -3.72 -15.30
N PHE A 161 14.93 -4.92 -15.85
CA PHE A 161 15.46 -6.05 -15.09
C PHE A 161 16.92 -5.80 -14.66
N GLY A 162 17.27 -6.22 -13.44
CA GLY A 162 18.58 -5.97 -12.85
C GLY A 162 19.76 -6.38 -13.76
N HIS A 163 19.69 -7.53 -14.43
CA HIS A 163 20.74 -7.98 -15.36
C HIS A 163 20.92 -7.09 -16.62
N LYS A 164 20.01 -6.14 -16.84
CA LYS A 164 20.08 -5.17 -17.95
C LYS A 164 20.52 -3.78 -17.48
N LEU A 165 20.61 -3.55 -16.17
CA LEU A 165 21.11 -2.29 -15.64
C LEU A 165 22.62 -2.17 -15.89
N LEU A 166 23.02 -1.00 -16.33
CA LEU A 166 24.43 -0.65 -16.57
C LEU A 166 24.90 0.37 -15.51
N LEU A 167 26.20 0.45 -15.32
CA LEU A 167 26.80 1.43 -14.39
C LEU A 167 26.32 2.87 -14.68
N LYS A 168 26.10 3.24 -15.94
CA LYS A 168 25.58 4.54 -16.33
C LYS A 168 24.19 4.83 -15.73
N ASP A 169 23.32 3.81 -15.67
CA ASP A 169 21.97 3.94 -15.15
C ASP A 169 22.00 4.18 -13.63
N LEU A 170 22.91 3.49 -12.93
CA LEU A 170 23.13 3.72 -11.51
C LEU A 170 23.68 5.13 -11.24
N LYS A 171 24.64 5.61 -12.04
CA LYS A 171 25.20 6.96 -11.92
C LYS A 171 24.18 8.07 -12.18
N GLN A 172 23.16 7.81 -12.99
CA GLN A 172 22.07 8.76 -13.26
C GLN A 172 20.98 8.76 -12.18
N SER A 173 20.91 7.70 -11.35
CA SER A 173 19.96 7.61 -10.25
C SER A 173 20.40 8.48 -9.07
N PRO A 174 19.56 9.40 -8.57
CA PRO A 174 19.89 10.24 -7.41
C PRO A 174 20.26 9.47 -6.15
N ILE A 175 19.74 8.24 -6.03
CA ILE A 175 19.98 7.35 -4.89
C ILE A 175 21.20 6.47 -5.15
N CYS A 176 21.23 5.73 -6.27
CA CYS A 176 22.32 4.80 -6.56
C CYS A 176 23.67 5.52 -6.76
N ALA A 177 23.68 6.76 -7.26
CA ALA A 177 24.90 7.55 -7.40
C ALA A 177 25.61 7.85 -6.06
N LYS A 178 24.91 7.68 -4.94
CA LYS A 178 25.48 7.85 -3.58
C LYS A 178 26.11 6.57 -3.02
N ILE A 179 25.99 5.44 -3.72
CA ILE A 179 26.56 4.16 -3.28
C ILE A 179 28.10 4.30 -3.27
N PRO A 180 28.76 4.02 -2.14
CA PRO A 180 30.22 4.04 -2.07
C PRO A 180 30.84 3.01 -3.02
N ASN A 181 31.95 3.39 -3.66
CA ASN A 181 32.70 2.52 -4.59
C ASN A 181 31.83 1.93 -5.71
N LEU A 182 30.88 2.72 -6.20
CA LEU A 182 29.98 2.33 -7.29
C LEU A 182 30.75 1.98 -8.56
N ASP A 183 30.68 0.74 -9.00
CA ASP A 183 31.38 0.21 -10.16
C ASP A 183 30.53 -0.82 -10.94
N GLU A 184 31.13 -1.45 -11.95
CA GLU A 184 30.46 -2.45 -12.78
C GLU A 184 30.09 -3.73 -12.03
N SER A 185 30.73 -4.02 -10.90
CA SER A 185 30.44 -5.19 -10.07
C SER A 185 29.24 -5.00 -9.14
N THR A 186 28.79 -3.78 -8.95
CA THR A 186 27.70 -3.45 -8.00
C THR A 186 26.42 -4.18 -8.32
N VAL A 187 25.95 -4.15 -9.57
CA VAL A 187 24.72 -4.87 -9.98
C VAL A 187 24.88 -6.38 -9.90
N PRO A 188 25.93 -7.01 -10.44
CA PRO A 188 26.17 -8.44 -10.27
C PRO A 188 26.19 -8.88 -8.80
N SER A 189 26.88 -8.15 -7.94
CA SER A 189 26.95 -8.44 -6.50
C SER A 189 25.56 -8.42 -5.84
N VAL A 190 24.72 -7.42 -6.17
CA VAL A 190 23.34 -7.35 -5.68
C VAL A 190 22.53 -8.54 -6.18
N LEU A 191 22.61 -8.89 -7.46
CA LEU A 191 21.87 -10.00 -8.02
C LEU A 191 22.28 -11.33 -7.37
N ASP A 192 23.55 -11.55 -7.11
CA ASP A 192 24.02 -12.78 -6.47
C ASP A 192 23.58 -12.83 -4.99
N SER A 193 23.63 -11.72 -4.29
CA SER A 193 23.09 -11.63 -2.93
C SER A 193 21.61 -11.95 -2.87
N LEU A 194 20.81 -11.41 -3.81
CA LEU A 194 19.37 -11.70 -3.89
C LEU A 194 19.09 -13.18 -4.23
N LYS A 195 19.87 -13.79 -5.15
CA LYS A 195 19.77 -15.22 -5.44
C LYS A 195 20.03 -16.07 -4.20
N VAL A 196 21.08 -15.75 -3.44
CA VAL A 196 21.39 -16.45 -2.18
C VAL A 196 20.24 -16.34 -1.18
N LYS A 197 19.66 -15.14 -1.04
CA LYS A 197 18.52 -14.91 -0.14
C LYS A 197 17.28 -15.71 -0.59
N ILE A 198 16.98 -15.72 -1.89
CA ILE A 198 15.88 -16.52 -2.45
C ILE A 198 16.13 -18.01 -2.21
N GLN A 199 17.32 -18.50 -2.53
CA GLN A 199 17.67 -19.91 -2.33
C GLN A 199 17.54 -20.32 -0.87
N LYS A 200 17.98 -19.47 0.04
CA LYS A 200 17.81 -19.72 1.48
C LYS A 200 16.33 -19.70 1.89
N GLY A 201 15.53 -18.82 1.31
CA GLY A 201 14.09 -18.69 1.60
C GLY A 201 13.25 -19.88 1.12
N ILE A 202 13.63 -20.50 -0.01
CA ILE A 202 12.96 -21.69 -0.56
C ILE A 202 13.50 -23.03 0.00
N THR A 203 14.58 -22.99 0.76
CA THR A 203 15.12 -24.19 1.39
C THR A 203 14.24 -24.57 2.58
N ILE A 204 13.65 -25.75 2.53
CA ILE A 204 12.81 -26.27 3.60
C ILE A 204 13.71 -26.55 4.81
N PRO A 205 13.45 -25.95 5.99
CA PRO A 205 14.21 -26.25 7.20
C PRO A 205 13.93 -27.67 7.68
N ASP A 206 14.95 -28.53 7.64
CA ASP A 206 14.84 -29.88 8.12
C ASP A 206 14.94 -29.95 9.66
N GLY A 207 14.18 -30.87 10.27
CA GLY A 207 14.18 -31.12 11.72
C GLY A 207 13.65 -29.95 12.56
N LYS A 208 12.85 -29.05 12.00
CA LYS A 208 12.21 -27.93 12.73
C LYS A 208 10.73 -28.17 12.93
N SER A 209 10.22 -27.72 14.06
CA SER A 209 8.78 -27.65 14.32
C SER A 209 8.32 -26.21 14.19
N PHE A 210 7.20 -26.01 13.53
CA PHE A 210 6.62 -24.68 13.30
C PHE A 210 5.27 -24.57 13.99
N LEU A 211 5.06 -23.50 14.73
CA LEU A 211 3.75 -23.11 15.24
C LEU A 211 3.22 -21.95 14.40
N HIS A 212 2.08 -22.15 13.79
CA HIS A 212 1.42 -21.15 12.98
C HIS A 212 0.19 -20.61 13.68
N THR A 213 0.11 -19.28 13.69
CA THR A 213 -1.08 -18.55 14.10
C THR A 213 -1.54 -17.70 12.90
N GLY A 214 -2.54 -18.20 12.18
CA GLY A 214 -3.18 -17.46 11.10
C GLY A 214 -4.55 -16.96 11.55
N PRO A 215 -4.93 -15.70 11.32
CA PRO A 215 -6.26 -15.19 11.60
C PRO A 215 -7.33 -15.90 10.74
N HIS A 216 -6.95 -16.37 9.54
CA HIS A 216 -7.80 -17.15 8.64
C HIS A 216 -7.07 -18.40 8.15
N HIS A 217 -7.85 -19.41 7.74
CA HIS A 217 -7.28 -20.70 7.30
C HIS A 217 -6.51 -20.62 5.98
N ASP A 218 -6.82 -19.66 5.12
CA ASP A 218 -6.13 -19.38 3.85
C ASP A 218 -4.76 -18.73 4.04
N ASP A 219 -4.53 -18.01 5.13
CA ASP A 219 -3.21 -17.47 5.46
C ASP A 219 -2.15 -18.57 5.61
N ILE A 220 -2.56 -19.72 6.19
CA ILE A 220 -1.70 -20.90 6.32
C ILE A 220 -1.39 -21.50 4.95
N LEU A 221 -2.40 -21.64 4.09
CA LEU A 221 -2.26 -22.15 2.73
C LEU A 221 -1.34 -21.25 1.88
N LEU A 222 -1.57 -19.96 1.88
CA LEU A 222 -0.79 -18.99 1.09
C LEU A 222 0.66 -18.85 1.57
N GLY A 223 0.89 -19.02 2.87
CA GLY A 223 2.23 -18.96 3.45
C GLY A 223 3.05 -20.24 3.27
N TYR A 224 2.39 -21.40 3.14
CA TYR A 224 3.06 -22.72 3.20
C TYR A 224 3.01 -23.56 1.95
N LEU A 225 2.00 -23.39 1.11
CA LEU A 225 1.90 -24.20 -0.10
C LEU A 225 3.15 -24.09 -1.03
N PRO A 226 3.93 -22.99 -1.03
CA PRO A 226 5.18 -22.93 -1.79
C PRO A 226 6.33 -23.75 -1.19
N HIS A 227 6.19 -24.29 0.01
CA HIS A 227 7.19 -25.08 0.74
C HIS A 227 6.72 -26.53 0.95
#